data_6d93905dfdbb1870d8523dfd27c9b556
#
_entry.id   6d93905dfdbb1870d8523dfd27c9b556
#
_cell.length_a   1.000
_cell.length_b   1.000
_cell.length_c   1.000
_cell.angle_alpha   90.00
_cell.angle_beta   90.00
_cell.angle_gamma   90.00
#
_symmetry.space_group_name_H-M   'P 1'
#
loop_
_entity.id
_entity.type
_entity.pdbx_description
1 polymer ?
#
loop_
_entity_poly.entity_id
_entity_poly.type
_entity_poly.pdbx_seq_one_letter_code
_entity_poly.pdbx_strand_id
1 'polypeptide(L)'
;MNDSRRRVLSAMLAATFAFAPALQPVTVAAVYSNGTATAQFNVTLTIQANCAISANPLAFGTSGVLTSALNQQTTVSVTCSNSTPYNIGLDAGSVSGSTVASRLMGGTTSGNTGTTVGYQLYQDSGHTTIWGNTQGTDTVGGTGTGSAQLLNVYGQVPTQATPKPDTYQAAVTATVYF
;
A
#
# COMPACT_ATOMS: atom_id res chain seq x y z
N MET A 1 41.82 25.17 83.59
CA MET A 1 40.87 25.84 84.53
C MET A 1 39.53 25.21 84.41
N ASN A 2 39.16 24.56 85.51
CA ASN A 2 37.80 24.18 85.96
C ASN A 2 36.91 23.36 85.02
N ASP A 3 36.72 22.11 85.31
CA ASP A 3 36.04 21.47 86.47
C ASP A 3 34.51 21.53 86.27
N SER A 4 33.85 20.45 86.13
CA SER A 4 32.99 19.79 87.10
C SER A 4 32.16 18.64 86.46
N ARG A 5 32.53 17.49 86.87
CA ARG A 5 31.73 16.34 87.32
C ARG A 5 30.22 16.62 87.52
N ARG A 6 29.34 15.75 86.99
CA ARG A 6 28.36 15.03 87.83
C ARG A 6 27.53 14.07 86.97
N ARG A 7 27.74 12.84 87.20
CA ARG A 7 26.88 11.81 87.90
C ARG A 7 25.79 11.23 87.03
N VAL A 8 26.06 10.03 86.73
CA VAL A 8 25.23 8.82 86.59
C VAL A 8 23.92 8.90 87.33
N LEU A 9 22.83 8.64 86.62
CA LEU A 9 21.64 7.98 87.19
C LEU A 9 21.10 6.95 86.15
N SER A 10 21.37 5.70 86.50
CA SER A 10 20.71 4.55 85.82
C SER A 10 19.24 4.56 86.23
N ALA A 11 18.39 4.64 85.23
CA ALA A 11 16.97 4.28 85.40
C ALA A 11 16.72 3.02 84.55
N MET A 12 16.68 1.89 85.25
CA MET A 12 16.12 0.66 84.67
C MET A 12 14.63 0.86 84.40
N LEU A 13 14.26 0.91 83.16
CA LEU A 13 12.88 0.84 82.73
C LEU A 13 12.54 -0.63 82.40
N ALA A 14 11.80 -1.25 83.27
CA ALA A 14 11.26 -2.60 83.05
C ALA A 14 10.20 -2.53 81.97
N ALA A 15 10.51 -3.07 80.88
CA ALA A 15 9.55 -3.25 79.72
C ALA A 15 8.63 -4.43 80.10
N THR A 16 7.42 -4.14 80.49
CA THR A 16 6.38 -5.10 80.57
C THR A 16 5.86 -5.41 79.14
N PHE A 17 6.22 -6.58 78.61
CA PHE A 17 5.63 -7.09 77.40
C PHE A 17 4.18 -7.45 77.65
N ALA A 18 3.27 -6.59 77.24
CA ALA A 18 1.86 -6.93 77.15
C ALA A 18 1.66 -7.87 75.93
N PHE A 19 1.43 -9.11 76.19
CA PHE A 19 1.00 -10.10 75.18
C PHE A 19 -0.42 -9.72 74.73
N ALA A 20 -0.53 -9.03 73.62
CA ALA A 20 -1.79 -8.83 72.94
C ALA A 20 -2.22 -10.16 72.28
N PRO A 21 -3.38 -10.70 72.51
CA PRO A 21 -3.87 -11.88 71.76
C PRO A 21 -3.97 -11.48 70.29
N ALA A 22 -3.21 -12.18 69.44
CA ALA A 22 -3.29 -12.05 68.01
C ALA A 22 -4.73 -12.45 67.61
N LEU A 23 -5.50 -11.46 67.18
CA LEU A 23 -6.75 -11.73 66.45
C LEU A 23 -6.37 -12.41 65.12
N GLN A 24 -6.55 -13.70 65.07
CA GLN A 24 -6.39 -14.43 63.82
C GLN A 24 -7.53 -14.00 62.88
N PRO A 25 -7.25 -13.59 61.64
CA PRO A 25 -8.32 -13.29 60.69
C PRO A 25 -9.07 -14.58 60.44
N VAL A 26 -10.33 -14.58 60.82
CA VAL A 26 -11.28 -15.64 60.44
C VAL A 26 -11.47 -15.49 58.91
N THR A 27 -10.81 -16.33 58.15
CA THR A 27 -11.09 -16.43 56.71
C THR A 27 -12.46 -17.09 56.59
N VAL A 28 -13.50 -16.28 56.44
CA VAL A 28 -14.80 -16.75 56.01
C VAL A 28 -14.61 -17.23 54.56
N ALA A 29 -14.64 -18.52 54.35
CA ALA A 29 -14.73 -19.06 53.00
C ALA A 29 -16.02 -18.49 52.38
N ALA A 30 -15.87 -17.69 51.33
CA ALA A 30 -17.01 -17.20 50.61
C ALA A 30 -17.75 -18.40 49.99
N VAL A 31 -18.93 -18.66 50.49
CA VAL A 31 -19.85 -19.64 49.87
C VAL A 31 -20.35 -19.01 48.59
N TYR A 32 -19.85 -19.47 47.47
CA TYR A 32 -20.36 -19.06 46.17
C TYR A 32 -21.77 -19.64 45.99
N SER A 33 -22.79 -18.88 46.24
CA SER A 33 -24.16 -19.20 45.84
C SER A 33 -24.30 -18.77 44.37
N ASN A 34 -24.53 -19.71 43.49
CA ASN A 34 -24.95 -19.61 42.07
C ASN A 34 -25.08 -18.18 41.49
N GLY A 35 -24.02 -17.42 41.56
CA GLY A 35 -23.93 -16.07 40.96
C GLY A 35 -23.14 -16.11 39.66
N THR A 36 -23.59 -15.40 38.66
CA THR A 36 -22.84 -15.12 37.42
C THR A 36 -21.93 -13.90 37.63
N ALA A 37 -20.66 -14.03 37.39
CA ALA A 37 -19.72 -12.90 37.26
C ALA A 37 -19.44 -12.65 35.79
N THR A 38 -19.57 -11.39 35.35
CA THR A 38 -19.28 -11.00 33.96
C THR A 38 -18.17 -9.96 33.95
N ALA A 39 -17.28 -10.06 32.95
CA ALA A 39 -16.29 -9.05 32.67
C ALA A 39 -16.38 -8.66 31.19
N GLN A 40 -16.11 -7.40 30.90
CA GLN A 40 -16.03 -6.89 29.52
C GLN A 40 -14.59 -6.61 29.18
N PHE A 41 -14.22 -6.90 27.93
CA PHE A 41 -12.94 -6.52 27.37
C PHE A 41 -13.14 -5.94 25.96
N ASN A 42 -12.28 -5.03 25.55
CA ASN A 42 -12.34 -4.44 24.23
C ASN A 42 -11.65 -5.35 23.22
N VAL A 43 -12.32 -5.59 22.09
CA VAL A 43 -11.72 -6.20 20.89
C VAL A 43 -11.60 -5.10 19.85
N THR A 44 -10.38 -4.82 19.40
CA THR A 44 -10.09 -3.74 18.46
C THR A 44 -9.37 -4.27 17.24
N LEU A 45 -9.71 -3.71 16.06
CA LEU A 45 -9.03 -3.91 14.79
C LEU A 45 -8.90 -2.55 14.11
N THR A 46 -7.71 -2.20 13.66
CA THR A 46 -7.48 -1.02 12.83
C THR A 46 -7.25 -1.45 11.39
N ILE A 47 -8.05 -0.94 10.47
CA ILE A 47 -7.89 -1.13 9.03
C ILE A 47 -7.31 0.16 8.47
N GLN A 48 -6.15 0.06 7.82
CA GLN A 48 -5.49 1.16 7.13
C GLN A 48 -5.83 1.15 5.65
N ALA A 49 -5.78 2.32 5.00
CA ALA A 49 -5.87 2.41 3.55
C ALA A 49 -4.72 1.60 2.92
N ASN A 50 -5.05 0.78 1.95
CA ASN A 50 -4.09 -0.02 1.19
C ASN A 50 -4.65 -0.31 -0.20
N CYS A 51 -3.76 -0.33 -1.19
CA CYS A 51 -4.09 -0.66 -2.57
C CYS A 51 -3.11 -1.69 -3.14
N ALA A 52 -3.64 -2.60 -3.94
CA ALA A 52 -2.88 -3.51 -4.78
C ALA A 52 -3.25 -3.26 -6.26
N ILE A 53 -2.27 -3.40 -7.15
CA ILE A 53 -2.44 -3.20 -8.59
C ILE A 53 -1.82 -4.36 -9.35
N SER A 54 -2.45 -4.76 -10.45
CA SER A 54 -1.91 -5.69 -11.44
C SER A 54 -2.33 -5.27 -12.84
N ALA A 55 -1.55 -5.65 -13.85
CA ALA A 55 -1.83 -5.31 -15.24
C ALA A 55 -1.69 -6.54 -16.12
N ASN A 56 -2.57 -6.67 -17.11
CA ASN A 56 -2.47 -7.67 -18.16
C ASN A 56 -1.63 -7.12 -19.32
N PRO A 57 -0.88 -7.98 -20.05
CA PRO A 57 -0.15 -7.56 -21.23
C PRO A 57 -1.07 -6.97 -22.30
N LEU A 58 -0.55 -5.96 -23.02
CA LEU A 58 -1.17 -5.43 -24.23
C LEU A 58 -0.38 -5.92 -25.44
N ALA A 59 -0.99 -6.70 -26.31
CA ALA A 59 -0.37 -7.23 -27.51
C ALA A 59 -1.07 -6.70 -28.76
N PHE A 60 -0.35 -6.00 -29.63
CA PHE A 60 -0.88 -5.50 -30.91
C PHE A 60 -0.95 -6.58 -32.02
N GLY A 61 -0.43 -7.77 -31.72
CA GLY A 61 -0.39 -8.88 -32.69
C GLY A 61 0.74 -8.74 -33.70
N THR A 62 0.54 -9.33 -34.88
CA THR A 62 1.53 -9.31 -35.98
C THR A 62 1.00 -8.44 -37.12
N SER A 63 1.86 -7.54 -37.61
CA SER A 63 1.57 -6.71 -38.79
C SER A 63 2.74 -6.72 -39.76
N GLY A 64 2.44 -6.72 -41.05
CA GLY A 64 3.47 -6.63 -42.09
C GLY A 64 3.86 -5.19 -42.41
N VAL A 65 2.89 -4.28 -42.36
CA VAL A 65 3.10 -2.84 -42.64
C VAL A 65 2.19 -2.00 -41.73
N LEU A 66 2.68 -0.80 -41.39
CA LEU A 66 1.98 0.12 -40.48
C LEU A 66 1.27 1.25 -41.24
N THR A 67 0.52 0.86 -42.30
CA THR A 67 -0.26 1.80 -43.14
C THR A 67 -1.66 2.09 -42.59
N SER A 68 -2.10 1.35 -41.58
CA SER A 68 -3.30 1.60 -40.80
C SER A 68 -3.01 1.50 -39.32
N ALA A 69 -3.76 2.21 -38.48
CA ALA A 69 -3.59 2.14 -37.04
C ALA A 69 -3.97 0.75 -36.51
N LEU A 70 -3.19 0.23 -35.60
CA LEU A 70 -3.47 -1.01 -34.85
C LEU A 70 -4.02 -0.63 -33.48
N ASN A 71 -5.25 -1.03 -33.19
CA ASN A 71 -5.93 -0.76 -31.94
C ASN A 71 -6.11 -2.05 -31.15
N GLN A 72 -5.77 -2.02 -29.88
CA GLN A 72 -5.94 -3.12 -28.96
C GLN A 72 -6.30 -2.60 -27.57
N GLN A 73 -6.84 -3.46 -26.74
CA GLN A 73 -7.14 -3.11 -25.36
C GLN A 73 -6.65 -4.19 -24.39
N THR A 74 -6.37 -3.75 -23.18
CA THR A 74 -6.08 -4.62 -22.03
C THR A 74 -6.71 -4.04 -20.78
N THR A 75 -6.44 -4.64 -19.62
CA THR A 75 -6.96 -4.18 -18.34
C THR A 75 -5.86 -4.03 -17.31
N VAL A 76 -6.01 -3.01 -16.47
CA VAL A 76 -5.36 -2.87 -15.17
C VAL A 76 -6.40 -3.17 -14.10
N SER A 77 -6.05 -4.00 -13.13
CA SER A 77 -6.89 -4.33 -11.98
C SER A 77 -6.35 -3.65 -10.74
N VAL A 78 -7.19 -2.93 -10.02
CA VAL A 78 -6.86 -2.31 -8.74
C VAL A 78 -7.79 -2.83 -7.65
N THR A 79 -7.24 -3.12 -6.49
CA THR A 79 -8.01 -3.49 -5.29
C THR A 79 -7.56 -2.60 -4.15
N CYS A 80 -8.41 -1.68 -3.73
CA CYS A 80 -8.16 -0.78 -2.60
C CYS A 80 -9.14 -1.03 -1.47
N SER A 81 -8.73 -0.74 -0.24
CA SER A 81 -9.62 -0.69 0.93
C SER A 81 -10.85 0.15 0.61
N ASN A 82 -12.00 -0.24 1.15
CA ASN A 82 -13.26 0.46 0.88
C ASN A 82 -13.16 1.96 1.22
N SER A 83 -13.73 2.79 0.36
CA SER A 83 -13.72 4.26 0.46
C SER A 83 -12.33 4.92 0.35
N THR A 84 -11.28 4.19 -0.03
CA THR A 84 -9.95 4.76 -0.29
C THR A 84 -9.94 5.42 -1.68
N PRO A 85 -9.70 6.73 -1.80
CA PRO A 85 -9.52 7.37 -3.10
C PRO A 85 -8.19 6.93 -3.71
N TYR A 86 -8.17 6.73 -5.01
CA TYR A 86 -6.95 6.38 -5.72
C TYR A 86 -6.86 7.03 -7.10
N ASN A 87 -5.63 7.10 -7.63
CA ASN A 87 -5.34 7.45 -9.02
C ASN A 87 -4.39 6.42 -9.61
N ILE A 88 -4.60 6.02 -10.85
CA ILE A 88 -3.71 5.10 -11.56
C ILE A 88 -3.02 5.85 -12.68
N GLY A 89 -1.69 5.82 -12.66
CA GLY A 89 -0.84 6.37 -13.72
C GLY A 89 -0.13 5.27 -14.50
N LEU A 90 0.14 5.56 -15.78
CA LEU A 90 0.96 4.76 -16.67
C LEU A 90 2.16 5.57 -17.12
N ASP A 91 3.37 5.08 -16.86
CA ASP A 91 4.61 5.78 -17.22
C ASP A 91 4.87 5.83 -18.74
N ALA A 92 5.97 6.42 -19.11
CA ALA A 92 6.41 6.54 -20.51
C ALA A 92 6.87 5.22 -21.14
N GLY A 93 7.15 4.21 -20.31
CA GLY A 93 7.75 2.96 -20.73
C GLY A 93 9.29 2.97 -20.70
N SER A 94 9.86 1.78 -20.86
CA SER A 94 11.29 1.51 -20.61
C SER A 94 12.24 1.93 -21.75
N VAL A 95 11.73 2.35 -22.91
CA VAL A 95 12.57 2.65 -24.09
C VAL A 95 13.10 4.07 -23.99
N SER A 96 14.41 4.25 -24.22
CA SER A 96 15.07 5.55 -24.19
C SER A 96 14.42 6.53 -25.20
N GLY A 97 14.18 7.76 -24.76
CA GLY A 97 13.48 8.78 -25.54
C GLY A 97 11.97 8.69 -25.54
N SER A 98 11.39 7.65 -24.89
CA SER A 98 9.95 7.55 -24.69
C SER A 98 9.46 8.60 -23.70
N THR A 99 8.31 9.21 -23.98
CA THR A 99 7.61 10.12 -23.10
C THR A 99 6.13 9.72 -22.99
N VAL A 100 5.41 10.21 -22.00
CA VAL A 100 3.96 9.96 -21.89
C VAL A 100 3.22 10.42 -23.14
N ALA A 101 3.65 11.54 -23.74
CA ALA A 101 3.02 12.06 -24.96
C ALA A 101 3.45 11.32 -26.24
N SER A 102 4.59 10.61 -26.21
CA SER A 102 5.15 9.89 -27.37
C SER A 102 5.86 8.64 -26.91
N ARG A 103 5.10 7.57 -26.69
CA ARG A 103 5.63 6.28 -26.25
C ARG A 103 6.26 5.49 -27.36
N LEU A 104 7.35 4.78 -27.04
CA LEU A 104 8.13 4.00 -27.99
C LEU A 104 8.26 2.55 -27.52
N MET A 105 8.13 1.62 -28.45
CA MET A 105 8.60 0.23 -28.34
C MET A 105 9.94 0.10 -29.05
N GLY A 106 10.89 -0.61 -28.49
CA GLY A 106 12.20 -0.87 -29.07
C GLY A 106 12.28 -2.27 -29.67
N GLY A 107 13.05 -2.41 -30.74
CA GLY A 107 13.37 -3.72 -31.34
C GLY A 107 14.17 -4.58 -30.36
N THR A 108 13.92 -5.89 -30.37
CA THR A 108 14.52 -6.85 -29.42
C THR A 108 15.72 -7.59 -29.96
N THR A 109 15.86 -7.68 -31.29
CA THR A 109 16.98 -8.39 -31.91
C THR A 109 18.27 -7.57 -31.84
N SER A 110 19.40 -8.24 -31.57
CA SER A 110 20.73 -7.63 -31.61
C SER A 110 20.97 -6.93 -32.94
N GLY A 111 21.41 -5.67 -32.90
CA GLY A 111 21.60 -4.80 -34.09
C GLY A 111 20.32 -4.06 -34.52
N ASN A 112 19.18 -4.26 -33.85
CA ASN A 112 17.93 -3.53 -34.09
C ASN A 112 17.40 -2.78 -32.86
N THR A 113 18.10 -2.82 -31.75
CA THR A 113 17.68 -2.22 -30.48
C THR A 113 17.54 -0.69 -30.52
N GLY A 114 18.13 -0.02 -31.49
CA GLY A 114 17.97 1.42 -31.74
C GLY A 114 16.79 1.78 -32.62
N THR A 115 16.11 0.79 -33.22
CA THR A 115 14.90 1.01 -34.02
C THR A 115 13.68 1.00 -33.14
N THR A 116 12.78 1.96 -33.33
CA THR A 116 11.60 2.11 -32.48
C THR A 116 10.31 2.15 -33.29
N VAL A 117 9.23 1.78 -32.62
CA VAL A 117 7.83 1.91 -33.09
C VAL A 117 7.10 2.77 -32.08
N GLY A 118 6.45 3.84 -32.57
CA GLY A 118 5.59 4.70 -31.77
C GLY A 118 4.29 3.99 -31.41
N TYR A 119 3.83 4.16 -30.17
CA TYR A 119 2.50 3.73 -29.72
C TYR A 119 1.95 4.70 -28.69
N GLN A 120 0.68 4.58 -28.34
CA GLN A 120 0.08 5.39 -27.30
C GLN A 120 -0.93 4.59 -26.50
N LEU A 121 -1.14 5.02 -25.25
CA LEU A 121 -2.11 4.45 -24.32
C LEU A 121 -3.13 5.50 -23.92
N TYR A 122 -4.40 5.12 -23.96
CA TYR A 122 -5.52 6.02 -23.74
C TYR A 122 -6.46 5.49 -22.66
N GLN A 123 -7.19 6.42 -22.05
CA GLN A 123 -8.23 6.14 -21.08
C GLN A 123 -9.57 5.74 -21.72
N ASP A 124 -9.75 6.06 -23.00
CA ASP A 124 -11.01 5.90 -23.73
C ASP A 124 -10.84 5.16 -25.04
N SER A 125 -11.90 4.49 -25.49
CA SER A 125 -11.93 3.73 -26.73
C SER A 125 -11.87 4.60 -28.00
N GLY A 126 -12.11 5.90 -27.87
CA GLY A 126 -11.98 6.87 -28.95
C GLY A 126 -10.54 7.34 -29.16
N HIS A 127 -9.60 6.92 -28.30
CA HIS A 127 -8.19 7.31 -28.36
C HIS A 127 -7.99 8.83 -28.31
N THR A 128 -8.75 9.52 -27.45
CA THR A 128 -8.72 10.99 -27.33
C THR A 128 -7.96 11.47 -26.11
N THR A 129 -8.02 10.73 -25.00
CA THR A 129 -7.43 11.12 -23.72
C THR A 129 -6.24 10.22 -23.41
N ILE A 130 -5.03 10.74 -23.51
CA ILE A 130 -3.80 10.00 -23.17
C ILE A 130 -3.83 9.64 -21.68
N TRP A 131 -3.47 8.39 -21.38
CA TRP A 131 -3.30 7.94 -20.02
C TRP A 131 -1.83 8.14 -19.60
N GLY A 132 -1.58 9.10 -18.74
CA GLY A 132 -0.25 9.46 -18.27
C GLY A 132 0.01 9.07 -16.82
N ASN A 133 0.97 9.74 -16.21
CA ASN A 133 1.46 9.45 -14.86
C ASN A 133 1.49 10.68 -13.94
N THR A 134 0.90 11.78 -14.35
CA THR A 134 0.78 13.01 -13.54
C THR A 134 -0.50 12.92 -12.72
N GLN A 135 -0.35 12.64 -11.43
CA GLN A 135 -1.48 12.43 -10.52
C GLN A 135 -2.49 13.59 -10.59
N GLY A 136 -3.76 13.24 -10.81
CA GLY A 136 -4.87 14.19 -10.88
C GLY A 136 -4.94 15.01 -12.18
N THR A 137 -4.03 14.78 -13.14
CA THR A 137 -4.02 15.49 -14.44
C THR A 137 -4.33 14.55 -15.59
N ASP A 138 -3.53 13.49 -15.76
CA ASP A 138 -3.66 12.53 -16.86
C ASP A 138 -3.78 11.07 -16.36
N THR A 139 -3.98 10.89 -15.05
CA THR A 139 -4.25 9.61 -14.40
C THR A 139 -5.75 9.32 -14.36
N VAL A 140 -6.11 8.04 -14.21
CA VAL A 140 -7.49 7.61 -13.98
C VAL A 140 -7.75 7.45 -12.50
N GLY A 141 -8.67 8.26 -11.96
CA GLY A 141 -9.06 8.23 -10.56
C GLY A 141 -10.25 7.31 -10.28
N GLY A 142 -10.37 6.88 -9.03
CA GLY A 142 -11.48 6.09 -8.53
C GLY A 142 -11.52 6.04 -7.00
N THR A 143 -12.46 5.24 -6.49
CA THR A 143 -12.61 4.99 -5.05
C THR A 143 -12.66 3.48 -4.83
N GLY A 144 -11.87 3.00 -3.88
CA GLY A 144 -11.82 1.60 -3.49
C GLY A 144 -13.16 1.07 -3.00
N THR A 145 -13.46 -0.17 -3.35
CA THR A 145 -14.69 -0.87 -2.95
C THR A 145 -14.43 -2.09 -2.07
N GLY A 146 -13.17 -2.34 -1.70
CA GLY A 146 -12.75 -3.58 -1.05
C GLY A 146 -12.63 -4.78 -2.01
N SER A 147 -12.99 -4.61 -3.28
CA SER A 147 -12.94 -5.63 -4.32
C SER A 147 -12.16 -5.17 -5.53
N ALA A 148 -11.74 -6.10 -6.38
CA ALA A 148 -11.03 -5.79 -7.61
C ALA A 148 -11.91 -4.97 -8.58
N GLN A 149 -11.34 -3.86 -9.08
CA GLN A 149 -11.94 -2.97 -10.06
C GLN A 149 -11.07 -3.01 -11.32
N LEU A 150 -11.68 -3.26 -12.47
CA LEU A 150 -11.00 -3.35 -13.76
C LEU A 150 -11.12 -2.02 -14.51
N LEU A 151 -9.96 -1.53 -14.96
CA LEU A 151 -9.88 -0.33 -15.81
C LEU A 151 -9.34 -0.75 -17.18
N ASN A 152 -10.03 -0.36 -18.25
CA ASN A 152 -9.58 -0.64 -19.60
C ASN A 152 -8.45 0.32 -20.01
N VAL A 153 -7.39 -0.23 -20.57
CA VAL A 153 -6.31 0.48 -21.23
C VAL A 153 -6.45 0.30 -22.73
N TYR A 154 -6.64 1.38 -23.45
CA TYR A 154 -6.76 1.36 -24.91
C TYR A 154 -5.45 1.74 -25.53
N GLY A 155 -4.85 0.81 -26.28
CA GLY A 155 -3.59 1.01 -26.96
C GLY A 155 -3.76 1.22 -28.45
N GLN A 156 -2.94 2.10 -29.01
CA GLN A 156 -2.89 2.34 -30.44
C GLN A 156 -1.44 2.42 -30.92
N VAL A 157 -1.13 1.70 -32.00
CA VAL A 157 0.03 1.97 -32.84
C VAL A 157 -0.50 2.79 -34.02
N PRO A 158 -0.13 4.09 -34.13
CA PRO A 158 -0.61 4.92 -35.26
C PRO A 158 0.07 4.51 -36.56
N THR A 159 -0.50 4.96 -37.68
CA THR A 159 0.14 4.91 -38.99
C THR A 159 1.52 5.57 -38.95
N GLN A 160 2.53 4.85 -39.37
CA GLN A 160 3.91 5.34 -39.36
C GLN A 160 4.76 4.57 -40.39
N ALA A 161 5.99 5.03 -40.62
CA ALA A 161 6.95 4.29 -41.44
C ALA A 161 7.17 2.90 -40.82
N THR A 162 7.07 1.87 -41.62
CA THR A 162 7.26 0.49 -41.19
C THR A 162 8.75 0.24 -40.94
N PRO A 163 9.15 -0.11 -39.72
CA PRO A 163 10.54 -0.39 -39.39
C PRO A 163 10.99 -1.78 -39.91
N LYS A 164 12.22 -2.17 -39.62
CA LYS A 164 12.72 -3.51 -39.93
C LYS A 164 11.87 -4.59 -39.24
N PRO A 165 11.73 -5.77 -39.88
CA PRO A 165 11.06 -6.89 -39.22
C PRO A 165 11.75 -7.27 -37.89
N ASP A 166 11.00 -7.24 -36.79
CA ASP A 166 11.45 -7.61 -35.46
C ASP A 166 10.26 -7.73 -34.52
N THR A 167 10.50 -8.18 -33.30
CA THR A 167 9.57 -7.96 -32.17
C THR A 167 9.91 -6.63 -31.54
N TYR A 168 8.90 -5.76 -31.40
CA TYR A 168 9.02 -4.47 -30.74
C TYR A 168 8.29 -4.52 -29.40
N GLN A 169 8.97 -4.11 -28.33
CA GLN A 169 8.41 -4.15 -26.98
C GLN A 169 8.82 -2.96 -26.12
N ALA A 170 8.00 -2.66 -25.12
CA ALA A 170 8.30 -1.74 -24.04
C ALA A 170 7.67 -2.30 -22.75
N ALA A 171 8.32 -2.08 -21.62
CA ALA A 171 7.71 -2.28 -20.31
C ALA A 171 7.13 -0.95 -19.83
N VAL A 172 5.83 -0.92 -19.55
CA VAL A 172 5.11 0.23 -18.96
C VAL A 172 4.79 -0.10 -17.52
N THR A 173 5.10 0.82 -16.60
CA THR A 173 4.78 0.69 -15.19
C THR A 173 3.43 1.34 -14.91
N ALA A 174 2.51 0.55 -14.34
CA ALA A 174 1.27 1.06 -13.78
C ALA A 174 1.48 1.34 -12.28
N THR A 175 1.18 2.56 -11.85
CA THR A 175 1.33 2.99 -10.45
C THR A 175 -0.03 3.39 -9.89
N VAL A 176 -0.37 2.90 -8.70
CA VAL A 176 -1.52 3.37 -7.93
C VAL A 176 -1.05 4.35 -6.85
N TYR A 177 -1.66 5.52 -6.81
CA TYR A 177 -1.50 6.54 -5.79
C TYR A 177 -2.74 6.56 -4.90
N PHE A 178 -2.59 6.49 -3.56
CA PHE A 178 -3.68 6.44 -2.58
C PHE A 178 -3.27 7.06 -1.24
#